data_a4f620895afb5b6fef1345761af90b33
#
_entry.id   a4f620895afb5b6fef1345761af90b33
#
_cell.length_a   1.000
_cell.length_b   1.000
_cell.length_c   1.000
_cell.angle_alpha   90.00
_cell.angle_beta   90.00
_cell.angle_gamma   90.00
#
_symmetry.space_group_name_H-M   'P 1'
#
loop_
_entity.id
_entity.type
_entity.pdbx_description
1 polymer ?
#
loop_
_entity_poly.entity_id
_entity_poly.type
_entity_poly.pdbx_seq_one_letter_code
_entity_poly.pdbx_strand_id
1 'polypeptide(L)'
;MKGLRRLLLVAAATAGLVLSLTGCSKTVDFLQYADVTFDGLNGQATATVNVDYNKIGTDVFGKGKSQTDMDEARTETAMMGEVNYEVTPSENLSNGDTVTLSVEVSDYFQKENKVTAKAASKEITVSGLKEPEMVDPFDESMFATVFSGDTETGKVTFKITGTLPDLTFSLTNGAPSDSPYSMLNYYMDDTDKSKDYSEDDTVTLHVQVKALTNFSEEYALSRDTIEIPVKGAAKYIRSADEVTTEVLDVIKPIAAARLEDSSSYNVDRTSVFDADQNEVAFARTNIGEPRWLNTGYLISWKDGEENFSKEYNDLFVPYEVDYEKDGSDETGTAVLGFWIKNVIIDENGEVDVDGHAYSITMTAYDSLEAFKKNEVD
;
A
#
# COMPACT_ATOMS: atom_id res chain seq x y z
N MET A 1 -17.83 6.25 16.91
CA MET A 1 -18.64 7.10 17.81
C MET A 1 -18.31 6.78 19.24
N LYS A 2 -17.59 7.68 19.93
CA LYS A 2 -17.63 8.00 21.37
C LYS A 2 -16.41 8.88 21.63
N GLY A 3 -16.63 10.20 21.56
CA GLY A 3 -15.61 11.19 21.83
C GLY A 3 -15.18 11.15 23.29
N LEU A 4 -13.91 11.04 23.51
CA LEU A 4 -13.29 11.22 24.82
C LEU A 4 -13.04 12.72 25.02
N ARG A 5 -13.96 13.39 25.71
CA ARG A 5 -13.74 14.74 26.20
C ARG A 5 -12.61 14.68 27.23
N ARG A 6 -11.45 15.21 26.90
CA ARG A 6 -10.42 15.50 27.88
C ARG A 6 -10.84 16.73 28.68
N LEU A 7 -11.07 16.52 29.97
CA LEU A 7 -11.31 17.55 30.96
C LEU A 7 -10.01 18.36 31.14
N LEU A 8 -10.05 19.62 30.78
CA LEU A 8 -9.07 20.60 31.21
C LEU A 8 -9.32 20.90 32.70
N LEU A 9 -8.45 20.41 33.57
CA LEU A 9 -8.39 20.83 34.96
C LEU A 9 -7.67 22.19 35.01
N VAL A 10 -8.43 23.25 35.07
CA VAL A 10 -7.93 24.57 35.45
C VAL A 10 -7.70 24.52 36.96
N ALA A 11 -6.44 24.37 37.38
CA ALA A 11 -6.07 24.54 38.78
C ALA A 11 -6.08 26.04 39.12
N ALA A 12 -7.17 26.47 39.75
CA ALA A 12 -7.23 27.79 40.36
C ALA A 12 -6.26 27.81 41.56
N ALA A 13 -5.18 28.57 41.45
CA ALA A 13 -4.27 28.81 42.53
C ALA A 13 -4.97 29.63 43.62
N THR A 14 -5.35 29.00 44.72
CA THR A 14 -5.73 29.67 45.94
C THR A 14 -4.49 30.23 46.63
N ALA A 15 -4.37 31.56 46.63
CA ALA A 15 -3.37 32.28 47.37
C ALA A 15 -3.57 32.05 48.89
N GLY A 16 -2.80 31.13 49.46
CA GLY A 16 -2.69 30.98 50.89
C GLY A 16 -1.61 31.94 51.43
N LEU A 17 -2.04 32.98 52.15
CA LEU A 17 -1.16 33.90 52.84
C LEU A 17 -0.53 33.13 54.03
N VAL A 18 0.73 32.76 53.96
CA VAL A 18 1.49 32.29 55.11
C VAL A 18 2.46 33.41 55.52
N LEU A 19 2.08 34.14 56.56
CA LEU A 19 2.94 35.05 57.31
C LEU A 19 3.79 34.18 58.25
N SER A 20 5.13 34.12 58.04
CA SER A 20 6.06 33.84 59.13
C SER A 20 7.50 34.13 58.76
N LEU A 21 8.09 34.97 59.56
CA LEU A 21 9.46 34.97 60.10
C LEU A 21 10.60 35.46 59.19
N THR A 22 10.87 36.75 59.33
CA THR A 22 12.15 37.46 59.51
C THR A 22 13.45 36.67 59.20
N GLY A 23 13.75 36.58 57.99
CA GLY A 23 15.05 36.65 57.35
C GLY A 23 14.79 37.37 56.03
N CYS A 24 15.58 38.42 55.71
CA CYS A 24 15.40 39.09 54.42
C CYS A 24 15.72 38.14 53.26
N SER A 25 14.73 37.34 52.86
CA SER A 25 14.83 36.56 51.63
C SER A 25 14.51 37.49 50.47
N LYS A 26 15.33 37.45 49.46
CA LYS A 26 15.11 38.21 48.24
C LYS A 26 14.04 37.47 47.38
N THR A 27 12.96 38.13 47.03
CA THR A 27 11.99 37.58 46.08
C THR A 27 12.58 37.61 44.67
N VAL A 28 12.60 36.42 44.01
CA VAL A 28 13.16 36.24 42.69
C VAL A 28 12.08 35.70 41.76
N ASP A 29 11.93 36.36 40.63
CA ASP A 29 11.12 35.88 39.51
C ASP A 29 12.01 35.06 38.57
N PHE A 30 11.95 33.74 38.68
CA PHE A 30 12.79 32.87 37.87
C PHE A 30 12.40 32.86 36.39
N LEU A 31 11.17 33.22 36.02
CA LEU A 31 10.76 33.29 34.62
C LEU A 31 11.47 34.37 33.81
N GLN A 32 12.03 35.38 34.47
CA GLN A 32 12.80 36.42 33.77
C GLN A 32 14.14 35.96 33.19
N TYR A 33 14.58 34.74 33.58
CA TYR A 33 15.84 34.12 33.16
C TYR A 33 15.64 33.06 32.07
N ALA A 34 14.40 32.83 31.66
CA ALA A 34 14.10 31.84 30.66
C ALA A 34 13.34 32.44 29.47
N ASP A 35 13.77 32.07 28.28
CA ASP A 35 13.11 32.33 27.04
C ASP A 35 12.72 31.03 26.37
N VAL A 36 11.68 31.07 25.54
CA VAL A 36 11.24 29.92 24.72
C VAL A 36 11.52 30.21 23.26
N THR A 37 12.21 29.30 22.60
CA THR A 37 12.40 29.32 21.16
C THR A 37 11.55 28.24 20.51
N PHE A 38 11.08 28.51 19.31
CA PHE A 38 10.29 27.60 18.52
C PHE A 38 11.08 27.22 17.28
N ASP A 39 11.19 25.91 17.03
CA ASP A 39 11.91 25.38 15.87
C ASP A 39 11.06 24.35 15.13
N GLY A 40 11.11 24.40 13.79
CA GLY A 40 10.32 23.54 12.91
C GLY A 40 9.29 24.31 12.09
N LEU A 41 8.45 23.54 11.40
CA LEU A 41 7.39 24.09 10.54
C LEU A 41 6.08 24.27 11.31
N ASN A 42 5.25 25.16 10.80
CA ASN A 42 3.90 25.38 11.32
C ASN A 42 3.12 24.05 11.40
N GLY A 43 2.63 23.69 12.59
CA GLY A 43 1.95 22.43 12.87
C GLY A 43 2.86 21.27 13.28
N GLN A 44 4.18 21.43 13.20
CA GLN A 44 5.19 20.41 13.54
C GLN A 44 6.31 20.92 14.44
N ALA A 45 6.22 22.16 14.87
CA ALA A 45 7.29 22.81 15.63
C ALA A 45 7.37 22.32 17.08
N THR A 46 8.57 22.45 17.63
CA THR A 46 8.88 22.16 19.03
C THR A 46 9.25 23.42 19.76
N ALA A 47 8.95 23.47 21.06
CA ALA A 47 9.35 24.54 21.98
C ALA A 47 10.52 24.09 22.83
N THR A 48 11.57 24.91 22.89
CA THR A 48 12.73 24.66 23.74
C THR A 48 12.91 25.83 24.71
N VAL A 49 13.12 25.51 26.00
CA VAL A 49 13.42 26.52 27.03
C VAL A 49 14.92 26.77 27.05
N ASN A 50 15.29 28.03 26.90
CA ASN A 50 16.67 28.50 27.01
C ASN A 50 16.81 29.30 28.30
N VAL A 51 17.69 28.88 29.18
CA VAL A 51 17.91 29.49 30.51
C VAL A 51 19.22 30.27 30.53
N ASP A 52 19.18 31.53 30.95
CA ASP A 52 20.36 32.39 31.17
C ASP A 52 20.97 32.11 32.55
N TYR A 53 21.74 31.05 32.64
CA TYR A 53 22.43 30.67 33.88
C TYR A 53 23.46 31.71 34.33
N ASN A 54 24.07 32.48 33.43
CA ASN A 54 25.00 33.56 33.79
C ASN A 54 24.30 34.69 34.56
N LYS A 55 23.13 35.06 34.10
CA LYS A 55 22.33 36.08 34.75
C LYS A 55 21.80 35.60 36.12
N ILE A 56 21.36 34.36 36.22
CA ILE A 56 20.98 33.74 37.49
C ILE A 56 22.18 33.74 38.45
N GLY A 57 23.35 33.30 37.99
CA GLY A 57 24.59 33.29 38.75
C GLY A 57 24.89 34.65 39.40
N THR A 58 24.74 35.72 38.60
CA THR A 58 24.95 37.07 39.04
C THR A 58 23.88 37.55 40.01
N ASP A 59 22.62 37.32 39.71
CA ASP A 59 21.49 37.93 40.43
C ASP A 59 21.08 37.16 41.68
N VAL A 60 21.17 35.82 41.65
CA VAL A 60 20.73 34.94 42.75
C VAL A 60 21.87 34.65 43.70
N PHE A 61 23.04 34.24 43.20
CA PHE A 61 24.18 33.86 44.03
C PHE A 61 25.06 35.04 44.52
N GLY A 62 24.84 36.21 43.95
CA GLY A 62 25.29 37.50 44.53
C GLY A 62 26.70 37.96 44.16
N LYS A 63 26.86 39.30 44.04
CA LYS A 63 28.16 39.99 43.96
C LYS A 63 28.84 39.98 45.34
N GLY A 64 29.65 38.97 45.62
CA GLY A 64 30.35 38.95 46.91
C GLY A 64 31.27 37.77 47.11
N LYS A 65 31.13 36.78 46.31
CA LYS A 65 32.08 35.69 46.18
C LYS A 65 32.84 35.92 44.88
N SER A 66 34.16 35.75 44.93
CA SER A 66 35.09 35.96 43.83
C SER A 66 34.45 35.72 42.44
N GLN A 67 34.60 36.67 41.55
CA GLN A 67 33.97 36.72 40.22
C GLN A 67 34.33 35.52 39.30
N THR A 68 35.11 34.59 39.79
CA THR A 68 35.52 33.34 39.13
C THR A 68 34.70 32.12 39.56
N ASP A 69 33.75 32.24 40.47
CA ASP A 69 33.21 31.06 41.15
C ASP A 69 31.81 30.60 40.68
N MET A 70 31.08 31.43 39.92
CA MET A 70 29.76 31.06 39.42
C MET A 70 29.65 31.41 37.93
N ASP A 71 30.37 30.65 37.14
CA ASP A 71 30.17 30.60 35.68
C ASP A 71 28.88 29.84 35.34
N GLU A 72 28.50 29.88 34.07
CA GLU A 72 27.28 29.25 33.56
C GLU A 72 27.16 27.79 33.97
N ALA A 73 28.22 27.00 33.81
CA ALA A 73 28.22 25.57 34.10
C ALA A 73 28.04 25.25 35.61
N ARG A 74 28.61 26.09 36.49
CA ARG A 74 28.42 25.93 37.93
C ARG A 74 27.03 26.37 38.40
N THR A 75 26.48 27.40 37.79
CA THR A 75 25.11 27.85 38.07
C THR A 75 24.13 26.77 37.63
N GLU A 76 24.28 26.23 36.41
CA GLU A 76 23.50 25.12 35.92
C GLU A 76 23.57 23.92 36.85
N THR A 77 24.77 23.51 37.23
CA THR A 77 24.97 22.38 38.18
C THR A 77 24.29 22.64 39.53
N ALA A 78 24.39 23.86 40.06
CA ALA A 78 23.78 24.20 41.34
C ALA A 78 22.24 24.24 41.30
N MET A 79 21.66 24.42 40.11
CA MET A 79 20.22 24.45 39.88
C MET A 79 19.67 23.08 39.47
N MET A 80 20.53 22.15 39.06
CA MET A 80 20.13 20.85 38.53
C MET A 80 19.25 20.08 39.52
N GLY A 81 18.02 19.75 39.10
CA GLY A 81 17.04 19.06 39.93
C GLY A 81 16.35 19.94 41.02
N GLU A 82 16.80 21.17 41.21
CA GLU A 82 16.25 22.09 42.20
C GLU A 82 15.39 23.20 41.60
N VAL A 83 15.69 23.57 40.34
CA VAL A 83 14.92 24.55 39.56
C VAL A 83 14.61 23.95 38.25
N ASN A 84 13.32 23.64 38.03
CA ASN A 84 12.85 22.98 36.83
C ASN A 84 11.98 23.92 35.99
N TYR A 85 12.37 24.12 34.76
CA TYR A 85 11.59 24.85 33.77
C TYR A 85 10.86 23.87 32.86
N GLU A 86 9.59 24.14 32.58
CA GLU A 86 8.76 23.32 31.71
C GLU A 86 7.97 24.23 30.78
N VAL A 87 7.86 23.81 29.50
CA VAL A 87 6.97 24.42 28.52
C VAL A 87 5.94 23.39 28.05
N THR A 88 4.67 23.77 28.11
CA THR A 88 3.56 22.86 27.78
C THR A 88 2.46 23.58 26.98
N PRO A 89 2.01 23.02 25.83
CA PRO A 89 2.60 21.88 25.09
C PRO A 89 3.98 22.25 24.50
N SER A 90 4.82 21.24 24.24
CA SER A 90 6.17 21.43 23.71
C SER A 90 6.37 20.88 22.29
N GLU A 91 5.38 20.21 21.72
CA GLU A 91 5.46 19.55 20.41
C GLU A 91 4.21 19.83 19.57
N ASN A 92 4.34 19.68 18.23
CA ASN A 92 3.26 19.83 17.25
C ASN A 92 2.61 21.24 17.30
N LEU A 93 3.46 22.26 17.44
CA LEU A 93 3.03 23.64 17.61
C LEU A 93 2.77 24.33 16.28
N SER A 94 1.74 25.18 16.27
CA SER A 94 1.34 26.03 15.15
C SER A 94 1.43 27.51 15.51
N ASN A 95 1.60 28.37 14.50
CA ASN A 95 1.48 29.81 14.68
C ASN A 95 0.11 30.18 15.28
N GLY A 96 0.12 30.92 16.36
CA GLY A 96 -1.09 31.30 17.09
C GLY A 96 -1.40 30.39 18.28
N ASP A 97 -0.75 29.26 18.44
CA ASP A 97 -0.88 28.42 19.63
C ASP A 97 -0.34 29.15 20.86
N THR A 98 -0.83 28.76 22.00
CA THR A 98 -0.36 29.27 23.29
C THR A 98 0.33 28.16 24.05
N VAL A 99 1.57 28.39 24.43
CA VAL A 99 2.33 27.52 25.33
C VAL A 99 2.50 28.20 26.70
N THR A 100 2.53 27.41 27.74
CA THR A 100 2.75 27.89 29.12
C THR A 100 4.16 27.51 29.55
N LEU A 101 5.00 28.50 29.77
CA LEU A 101 6.28 28.35 30.47
C LEU A 101 6.03 28.43 31.96
N SER A 102 6.43 27.40 32.70
CA SER A 102 6.35 27.33 34.15
C SER A 102 7.74 27.09 34.76
N VAL A 103 7.91 27.45 36.02
CA VAL A 103 9.10 27.17 36.78
C VAL A 103 8.73 26.69 38.17
N GLU A 104 9.34 25.58 38.58
CA GLU A 104 9.26 25.03 39.92
C GLU A 104 10.62 25.18 40.59
N VAL A 105 10.64 25.72 41.80
CA VAL A 105 11.86 25.92 42.60
C VAL A 105 11.68 25.20 43.93
N SER A 106 12.60 24.29 44.25
CA SER A 106 12.53 23.50 45.48
C SER A 106 12.65 24.36 46.74
N ASP A 107 12.03 23.91 47.80
CA ASP A 107 12.16 24.54 49.14
C ASP A 107 13.60 24.53 49.63
N TYR A 108 14.34 23.47 49.29
CA TYR A 108 15.75 23.35 49.64
C TYR A 108 16.59 24.46 49.00
N PHE A 109 16.44 24.65 47.68
CA PHE A 109 17.14 25.73 46.98
C PHE A 109 16.80 27.10 47.50
N GLN A 110 15.53 27.36 47.78
CA GLN A 110 15.06 28.65 48.31
C GLN A 110 15.67 28.94 49.66
N LYS A 111 15.71 27.95 50.54
CA LYS A 111 16.27 28.07 51.90
C LYS A 111 17.80 28.30 51.90
N GLU A 112 18.53 27.48 51.14
CA GLU A 112 20.00 27.55 51.07
C GLU A 112 20.47 28.89 50.46
N ASN A 113 19.77 29.40 49.46
CA ASN A 113 20.15 30.63 48.78
C ASN A 113 19.45 31.90 49.34
N LYS A 114 18.61 31.75 50.40
CA LYS A 114 17.86 32.83 51.03
C LYS A 114 17.03 33.62 50.05
N VAL A 115 16.40 32.91 49.11
CA VAL A 115 15.47 33.48 48.11
C VAL A 115 14.07 32.95 48.35
N THR A 116 13.10 33.70 47.90
CA THR A 116 11.71 33.26 47.78
C THR A 116 11.34 33.31 46.30
N ALA A 117 11.05 32.17 45.71
CA ALA A 117 10.61 32.10 44.33
C ALA A 117 9.22 32.72 44.19
N LYS A 118 9.06 33.61 43.24
CA LYS A 118 7.73 34.06 42.81
C LYS A 118 7.12 32.90 42.03
N ALA A 119 6.00 32.37 42.54
CA ALA A 119 5.25 31.38 41.79
C ALA A 119 4.74 32.02 40.52
N ALA A 120 5.13 31.48 39.36
CA ALA A 120 4.84 32.11 38.09
C ALA A 120 4.73 31.08 36.96
N SER A 121 3.77 31.34 36.13
CA SER A 121 3.74 30.81 34.78
C SER A 121 3.54 31.98 33.80
N LYS A 122 4.00 31.81 32.59
CA LYS A 122 3.88 32.80 31.50
C LYS A 122 3.31 32.12 30.28
N GLU A 123 2.24 32.68 29.74
CA GLU A 123 1.73 32.29 28.44
C GLU A 123 2.55 32.96 27.35
N ILE A 124 2.90 32.21 26.32
CA ILE A 124 3.68 32.65 25.18
C ILE A 124 2.94 32.16 23.92
N THR A 125 2.69 33.13 23.03
CA THR A 125 2.08 32.80 21.73
C THR A 125 3.16 32.37 20.76
N VAL A 126 2.97 31.21 20.13
CA VAL A 126 3.84 30.69 19.07
C VAL A 126 3.71 31.59 17.84
N SER A 127 4.82 31.99 17.27
CA SER A 127 4.84 32.82 16.07
C SER A 127 6.17 32.71 15.33
N GLY A 128 6.13 33.04 14.03
CA GLY A 128 7.34 33.05 13.19
C GLY A 128 7.71 31.70 12.59
N LEU A 129 6.86 30.69 12.75
CA LEU A 129 7.04 29.40 12.11
C LEU A 129 6.76 29.51 10.62
N LYS A 130 7.62 28.86 9.82
CA LYS A 130 7.48 28.79 8.36
C LYS A 130 6.36 27.81 8.01
N GLU A 131 5.52 28.17 7.05
CA GLU A 131 4.52 27.25 6.50
C GLU A 131 5.23 26.13 5.69
N PRO A 132 4.86 24.85 5.89
CA PRO A 132 5.41 23.79 5.08
C PRO A 132 4.90 23.87 3.64
N GLU A 133 5.76 23.51 2.69
CA GLU A 133 5.30 23.18 1.35
C GLU A 133 4.62 21.81 1.37
N MET A 134 3.36 21.76 0.94
CA MET A 134 2.59 20.52 0.97
C MET A 134 2.95 19.63 -0.22
N VAL A 135 3.42 18.42 0.06
CA VAL A 135 3.76 17.41 -0.93
C VAL A 135 2.67 16.33 -0.95
N ASP A 136 2.02 16.14 -2.10
CA ASP A 136 1.19 14.96 -2.34
C ASP A 136 2.10 13.82 -2.83
N PRO A 137 2.38 12.80 -2.02
CA PRO A 137 3.29 11.72 -2.41
C PRO A 137 2.77 10.88 -3.59
N PHE A 138 1.49 11.00 -3.91
CA PHE A 138 0.82 10.28 -4.99
C PHE A 138 0.33 11.20 -6.11
N ASP A 139 0.99 12.36 -6.28
CA ASP A 139 0.72 13.26 -7.40
C ASP A 139 1.07 12.58 -8.74
N GLU A 140 0.16 12.59 -9.70
CA GLU A 140 0.29 11.88 -10.98
C GLU A 140 1.52 12.31 -11.80
N SER A 141 2.05 13.52 -11.57
CA SER A 141 3.29 13.97 -12.23
C SER A 141 4.53 13.24 -11.72
N MET A 142 4.50 12.72 -10.48
CA MET A 142 5.63 12.12 -9.78
C MET A 142 5.39 10.68 -9.32
N PHE A 143 4.15 10.21 -9.38
CA PHE A 143 3.74 8.85 -9.03
C PHE A 143 3.00 8.21 -10.20
N ALA A 144 3.28 6.94 -10.46
CA ALA A 144 2.60 6.15 -11.48
C ALA A 144 2.27 4.75 -10.96
N THR A 145 1.08 4.27 -11.32
CA THR A 145 0.72 2.85 -11.22
C THR A 145 0.77 2.24 -12.61
N VAL A 146 1.50 1.14 -12.77
CA VAL A 146 1.61 0.43 -14.05
C VAL A 146 1.23 -1.04 -13.85
N PHE A 147 0.49 -1.58 -14.80
CA PHE A 147 0.19 -3.00 -14.90
C PHE A 147 1.15 -3.59 -15.94
N SER A 148 1.99 -4.56 -15.53
CA SER A 148 3.08 -5.05 -16.36
C SER A 148 4.01 -3.94 -16.95
N GLY A 149 4.66 -4.12 -18.06
CA GLY A 149 5.46 -3.06 -18.69
C GLY A 149 6.67 -2.53 -17.88
N ASP A 150 7.25 -1.42 -18.32
CA ASP A 150 8.44 -0.81 -17.73
C ASP A 150 8.09 0.27 -16.69
N THR A 151 9.03 0.51 -15.77
CA THR A 151 8.91 1.60 -14.81
C THR A 151 9.03 2.95 -15.48
N GLU A 152 8.26 3.95 -15.03
CA GLU A 152 8.34 5.30 -15.57
C GLU A 152 9.60 6.03 -15.07
N THR A 153 10.37 6.57 -16.01
CA THR A 153 11.57 7.33 -15.68
C THR A 153 11.24 8.65 -14.98
N GLY A 154 11.93 8.92 -13.89
CA GLY A 154 11.76 10.18 -13.14
C GLY A 154 10.58 10.17 -12.16
N LYS A 155 9.87 9.05 -12.01
CA LYS A 155 8.76 8.91 -11.08
C LYS A 155 8.96 7.79 -10.07
N VAL A 156 8.17 7.85 -9.00
CA VAL A 156 7.90 6.69 -8.15
C VAL A 156 6.92 5.80 -8.91
N THR A 157 7.28 4.56 -9.15
CA THR A 157 6.43 3.61 -9.88
C THR A 157 6.01 2.47 -8.96
N PHE A 158 4.70 2.32 -8.81
CA PHE A 158 4.07 1.13 -8.23
C PHE A 158 3.65 0.21 -9.36
N LYS A 159 4.30 -0.93 -9.45
CA LYS A 159 4.07 -1.90 -10.51
C LYS A 159 3.31 -3.10 -9.97
N ILE A 160 2.22 -3.43 -10.66
CA ILE A 160 1.37 -4.60 -10.44
C ILE A 160 1.62 -5.55 -11.60
N THR A 161 1.98 -6.80 -11.30
CA THR A 161 2.22 -7.84 -12.31
C THR A 161 1.59 -9.16 -11.88
N GLY A 162 1.49 -10.10 -12.81
CA GLY A 162 0.82 -11.37 -12.58
C GLY A 162 -0.61 -11.36 -13.11
N THR A 163 -1.31 -12.44 -12.85
CA THR A 163 -2.69 -12.66 -13.29
C THR A 163 -3.56 -12.91 -12.06
N LEU A 164 -4.70 -12.22 -11.95
CA LEU A 164 -5.65 -12.48 -10.86
C LEU A 164 -5.99 -13.97 -10.75
N PRO A 165 -5.95 -14.56 -9.53
CA PRO A 165 -5.81 -13.93 -8.23
C PRO A 165 -4.35 -13.68 -7.77
N ASP A 166 -3.36 -14.28 -8.40
CA ASP A 166 -1.94 -14.26 -8.02
C ASP A 166 -1.25 -12.99 -8.54
N LEU A 167 -1.34 -11.89 -7.80
CA LEU A 167 -0.65 -10.64 -8.13
C LEU A 167 0.68 -10.50 -7.39
N THR A 168 1.62 -9.85 -8.02
CA THR A 168 2.89 -9.45 -7.42
C THR A 168 3.10 -7.95 -7.57
N PHE A 169 3.74 -7.35 -6.56
CA PHE A 169 3.88 -5.92 -6.44
C PHE A 169 5.34 -5.52 -6.31
N SER A 170 5.72 -4.45 -6.97
CA SER A 170 7.04 -3.86 -6.80
C SER A 170 6.96 -2.35 -6.76
N LEU A 171 7.87 -1.73 -6.01
CA LEU A 171 7.99 -0.29 -5.85
C LEU A 171 9.38 0.16 -6.28
N THR A 172 9.44 1.12 -7.17
CA THR A 172 10.69 1.74 -7.61
C THR A 172 10.58 3.24 -7.41
N ASN A 173 11.45 3.81 -6.59
CA ASN A 173 11.54 5.26 -6.47
C ASN A 173 12.59 5.77 -7.46
N GLY A 174 12.13 6.22 -8.63
CA GLY A 174 12.95 6.84 -9.68
C GLY A 174 12.91 8.37 -9.67
N ALA A 175 12.34 8.98 -8.62
CA ALA A 175 12.25 10.43 -8.50
C ALA A 175 13.65 11.08 -8.50
N PRO A 176 13.82 12.29 -9.07
CA PRO A 176 15.09 13.03 -9.03
C PRO A 176 15.60 13.21 -7.60
N SER A 177 16.90 13.13 -7.40
CA SER A 177 17.53 13.14 -6.07
C SER A 177 17.36 14.46 -5.31
N ASP A 178 17.08 15.54 -6.01
CA ASP A 178 16.77 16.88 -5.48
C ASP A 178 15.28 17.13 -5.25
N SER A 179 14.44 16.14 -5.58
CA SER A 179 12.99 16.20 -5.38
C SER A 179 12.62 15.72 -3.96
N PRO A 180 11.60 16.33 -3.31
CA PRO A 180 11.08 15.84 -2.03
C PRO A 180 10.62 14.37 -2.09
N TYR A 181 10.17 13.88 -3.24
CA TYR A 181 9.77 12.49 -3.44
C TYR A 181 10.93 11.49 -3.25
N SER A 182 12.17 11.92 -3.50
CA SER A 182 13.36 11.09 -3.26
C SER A 182 13.58 10.77 -1.78
N MET A 183 13.04 11.62 -0.88
CA MET A 183 13.11 11.50 0.57
C MET A 183 12.00 10.64 1.16
N LEU A 184 11.12 10.11 0.32
CA LEU A 184 9.97 9.30 0.73
C LEU A 184 10.23 7.80 0.57
N ASN A 185 9.72 7.02 1.51
CA ASN A 185 9.71 5.57 1.47
C ASN A 185 8.27 5.08 1.35
N TYR A 186 7.99 4.33 0.29
CA TYR A 186 6.68 3.76 -0.01
C TYR A 186 6.68 2.28 0.36
N TYR A 187 5.58 1.80 0.92
CA TYR A 187 5.46 0.41 1.34
C TYR A 187 4.01 -0.06 1.36
N MET A 188 3.84 -1.38 1.33
CA MET A 188 2.57 -2.08 1.49
C MET A 188 2.60 -2.88 2.78
N ASP A 189 1.44 -3.15 3.35
CA ASP A 189 1.31 -4.09 4.45
C ASP A 189 1.60 -5.53 3.98
N ASP A 190 2.17 -6.35 4.86
CA ASP A 190 2.53 -7.73 4.51
C ASP A 190 1.30 -8.60 4.22
N THR A 191 0.15 -8.27 4.79
CA THR A 191 -1.13 -8.91 4.48
C THR A 191 -1.54 -8.69 3.04
N ASP A 192 -1.30 -7.49 2.49
CA ASP A 192 -1.62 -7.18 1.10
C ASP A 192 -0.68 -7.86 0.10
N LYS A 193 0.56 -8.17 0.51
CA LYS A 193 1.52 -8.86 -0.36
C LYS A 193 1.23 -10.34 -0.61
N SER A 194 0.40 -10.95 0.23
CA SER A 194 0.18 -12.41 0.26
C SER A 194 -1.28 -12.82 0.11
N LYS A 195 -2.15 -11.89 -0.20
CA LYS A 195 -3.59 -12.18 -0.37
C LYS A 195 -3.88 -12.52 -1.83
N ASP A 196 -4.88 -13.37 -2.04
CA ASP A 196 -5.50 -13.55 -3.36
C ASP A 196 -6.38 -12.35 -3.69
N TYR A 197 -6.28 -11.85 -4.91
CA TYR A 197 -6.97 -10.64 -5.35
C TYR A 197 -8.12 -10.93 -6.31
N SER A 198 -9.17 -10.12 -6.24
CA SER A 198 -10.27 -10.05 -7.21
C SER A 198 -10.30 -8.69 -7.90
N GLU A 199 -11.04 -8.55 -9.01
CA GLU A 199 -11.12 -7.29 -9.78
C GLU A 199 -11.63 -6.08 -8.96
N ASP A 200 -12.44 -6.33 -7.93
CA ASP A 200 -13.03 -5.27 -7.09
C ASP A 200 -12.14 -4.91 -5.89
N ASP A 201 -11.00 -5.58 -5.73
CA ASP A 201 -10.07 -5.32 -4.64
C ASP A 201 -9.23 -4.07 -4.88
N THR A 202 -8.74 -3.54 -3.77
CA THR A 202 -7.75 -2.46 -3.74
C THR A 202 -6.52 -2.87 -2.96
N VAL A 203 -5.39 -2.25 -3.27
CA VAL A 203 -4.15 -2.32 -2.53
C VAL A 203 -3.95 -1.01 -1.80
N THR A 204 -3.66 -1.07 -0.50
CA THR A 204 -3.31 0.13 0.27
C THR A 204 -1.80 0.35 0.21
N LEU A 205 -1.40 1.47 -0.35
CA LEU A 205 -0.01 1.91 -0.36
C LEU A 205 0.19 3.01 0.68
N HIS A 206 1.20 2.84 1.50
CA HIS A 206 1.61 3.77 2.54
C HIS A 206 2.87 4.51 2.15
N VAL A 207 3.03 5.71 2.69
CA VAL A 207 4.27 6.49 2.57
C VAL A 207 4.72 6.99 3.94
N GLN A 208 6.02 7.05 4.12
CA GLN A 208 6.65 7.71 5.28
C GLN A 208 7.89 8.46 4.84
N VAL A 209 8.25 9.49 5.59
CA VAL A 209 9.49 10.21 5.38
C VAL A 209 10.67 9.32 5.79
N LYS A 210 11.70 9.23 4.95
CA LYS A 210 12.92 8.50 5.27
C LYS A 210 13.64 9.15 6.46
N ALA A 211 14.13 8.33 7.36
CA ALA A 211 14.95 8.79 8.48
C ALA A 211 16.21 9.54 7.97
N LEU A 212 16.66 10.52 8.74
CA LEU A 212 17.88 11.29 8.46
C LEU A 212 17.83 12.13 7.16
N THR A 213 16.64 12.52 6.74
CA THR A 213 16.44 13.52 5.67
C THR A 213 16.01 14.86 6.28
N ASN A 214 16.17 15.92 5.50
CA ASN A 214 15.70 17.27 5.88
C ASN A 214 14.27 17.56 5.37
N PHE A 215 13.49 16.54 5.02
CA PHE A 215 12.13 16.72 4.49
C PHE A 215 11.27 17.61 5.41
N SER A 216 11.25 17.32 6.71
CA SER A 216 10.45 18.06 7.70
C SER A 216 10.96 19.48 8.00
N GLU A 217 12.07 19.92 7.42
CA GLU A 217 12.53 21.30 7.51
C GLU A 217 11.83 22.22 6.49
N GLU A 218 11.27 21.66 5.43
CA GLU A 218 10.66 22.43 4.34
C GLU A 218 9.28 21.93 3.94
N TYR A 219 9.00 20.64 4.10
CA TYR A 219 7.83 19.96 3.55
C TYR A 219 6.96 19.29 4.61
N ALA A 220 5.68 19.09 4.25
CA ALA A 220 4.75 18.22 4.96
C ALA A 220 3.97 17.37 3.95
N LEU A 221 3.62 16.15 4.34
CA LEU A 221 2.78 15.29 3.52
C LEU A 221 1.32 15.76 3.57
N SER A 222 0.66 15.84 2.41
CA SER A 222 -0.78 16.13 2.34
C SER A 222 -1.62 14.91 2.70
N ARG A 223 -1.06 13.72 2.50
CA ARG A 223 -1.61 12.40 2.86
C ARG A 223 -0.48 11.39 2.98
N ASP A 224 -0.74 10.30 3.67
CA ASP A 224 0.24 9.23 3.92
C ASP A 224 -0.17 7.88 3.33
N THR A 225 -1.37 7.79 2.75
CA THR A 225 -1.92 6.56 2.17
C THR A 225 -2.70 6.83 0.90
N ILE A 226 -2.79 5.81 0.03
CA ILE A 226 -3.69 5.75 -1.11
C ILE A 226 -4.20 4.31 -1.30
N GLU A 227 -5.46 4.19 -1.72
CA GLU A 227 -6.02 2.93 -2.20
C GLU A 227 -5.91 2.87 -3.72
N ILE A 228 -5.28 1.81 -4.23
CA ILE A 228 -5.06 1.60 -5.66
C ILE A 228 -5.89 0.39 -6.09
N PRO A 229 -6.86 0.55 -7.00
CA PRO A 229 -7.64 -0.57 -7.49
C PRO A 229 -6.75 -1.50 -8.33
N VAL A 230 -6.91 -2.81 -8.16
CA VAL A 230 -6.23 -3.82 -9.00
C VAL A 230 -6.97 -4.06 -10.34
N LYS A 231 -8.09 -3.36 -10.53
CA LYS A 231 -8.84 -3.39 -11.78
C LYS A 231 -7.96 -2.96 -12.96
N GLY A 232 -7.84 -3.82 -13.96
CA GLY A 232 -6.94 -3.65 -15.10
C GLY A 232 -5.73 -4.58 -15.05
N ALA A 233 -5.54 -5.36 -13.96
CA ALA A 233 -4.59 -6.46 -13.97
C ALA A 233 -5.08 -7.56 -14.92
N ALA A 234 -4.14 -8.34 -15.47
CA ALA A 234 -4.46 -9.53 -16.25
C ALA A 234 -5.31 -10.50 -15.42
N LYS A 235 -6.25 -11.17 -16.07
CA LYS A 235 -7.17 -12.11 -15.42
C LYS A 235 -7.43 -13.34 -16.25
N TYR A 236 -7.70 -14.46 -15.61
CA TYR A 236 -8.19 -15.66 -16.27
C TYR A 236 -9.67 -15.49 -16.65
N ILE A 237 -10.08 -16.10 -17.76
CA ILE A 237 -11.51 -16.19 -18.13
C ILE A 237 -12.25 -16.96 -17.03
N ARG A 238 -13.34 -16.38 -16.50
CA ARG A 238 -14.08 -16.90 -15.34
C ARG A 238 -15.53 -17.26 -15.64
N SER A 239 -16.07 -16.71 -16.72
CA SER A 239 -17.47 -16.91 -17.10
C SER A 239 -17.62 -17.28 -18.56
N ALA A 240 -18.73 -17.97 -18.89
CA ALA A 240 -19.04 -18.33 -20.27
C ALA A 240 -19.23 -17.10 -21.17
N ASP A 241 -19.68 -15.97 -20.61
CA ASP A 241 -19.90 -14.73 -21.35
C ASP A 241 -18.58 -14.07 -21.80
N GLU A 242 -17.47 -14.42 -21.17
CA GLU A 242 -16.12 -13.95 -21.54
C GLU A 242 -15.52 -14.78 -22.69
N VAL A 243 -16.10 -15.94 -23.03
CA VAL A 243 -15.67 -16.76 -24.18
C VAL A 243 -16.26 -16.17 -25.48
N THR A 244 -15.76 -15.00 -25.85
CA THR A 244 -16.23 -14.26 -27.01
C THR A 244 -15.62 -14.74 -28.32
N THR A 245 -16.09 -14.20 -29.43
CA THR A 245 -15.51 -14.50 -30.76
C THR A 245 -14.05 -14.06 -30.83
N GLU A 246 -13.70 -12.94 -30.21
CA GLU A 246 -12.35 -12.40 -30.14
C GLU A 246 -11.41 -13.38 -29.42
N VAL A 247 -11.86 -13.95 -28.29
CA VAL A 247 -11.13 -15.01 -27.56
C VAL A 247 -10.92 -16.22 -28.47
N LEU A 248 -11.97 -16.67 -29.15
CA LEU A 248 -11.89 -17.84 -30.03
C LEU A 248 -10.97 -17.60 -31.23
N ASP A 249 -10.93 -16.38 -31.77
CA ASP A 249 -10.07 -16.06 -32.91
C ASP A 249 -8.57 -16.09 -32.54
N VAL A 250 -8.22 -15.85 -31.26
CA VAL A 250 -6.85 -16.04 -30.78
C VAL A 250 -6.55 -17.51 -30.48
N ILE A 251 -7.48 -18.24 -29.89
CA ILE A 251 -7.26 -19.64 -29.49
C ILE A 251 -7.20 -20.60 -30.70
N LYS A 252 -8.06 -20.43 -31.70
CA LYS A 252 -8.15 -21.32 -32.87
C LYS A 252 -6.82 -21.50 -33.62
N PRO A 253 -6.03 -20.43 -33.93
CA PRO A 253 -4.72 -20.60 -34.54
C PRO A 253 -3.74 -21.39 -33.69
N ILE A 254 -3.77 -21.17 -32.35
CA ILE A 254 -2.94 -21.91 -31.40
C ILE A 254 -3.33 -23.38 -31.41
N ALA A 255 -4.62 -23.66 -31.34
CA ALA A 255 -5.17 -25.00 -31.39
C ALA A 255 -4.84 -25.71 -32.72
N ALA A 256 -4.98 -25.02 -33.84
CA ALA A 256 -4.68 -25.57 -35.18
C ALA A 256 -3.18 -25.96 -35.28
N ALA A 257 -2.26 -25.08 -34.87
CA ALA A 257 -0.83 -25.36 -34.88
C ALA A 257 -0.47 -26.58 -34.00
N ARG A 258 -1.18 -26.77 -32.89
CA ARG A 258 -0.97 -27.91 -32.00
C ARG A 258 -1.56 -29.19 -32.56
N LEU A 259 -2.68 -29.12 -33.27
CA LEU A 259 -3.24 -30.28 -33.93
C LEU A 259 -2.34 -30.77 -35.06
N GLU A 260 -1.73 -29.87 -35.86
CA GLU A 260 -0.76 -30.24 -36.89
C GLU A 260 0.45 -30.98 -36.36
N ASP A 261 0.96 -30.60 -35.16
CA ASP A 261 2.09 -31.27 -34.51
C ASP A 261 1.72 -32.65 -33.89
N SER A 262 0.45 -32.87 -33.66
CA SER A 262 -0.03 -34.13 -33.08
C SER A 262 -0.72 -34.98 -34.12
N SER A 263 -0.31 -36.25 -34.27
CA SER A 263 -1.06 -37.23 -35.07
C SER A 263 -2.42 -37.62 -34.45
N SER A 264 -2.88 -36.88 -33.47
CA SER A 264 -4.01 -37.23 -32.58
C SER A 264 -5.32 -36.52 -32.92
N TYR A 265 -5.36 -35.62 -33.97
CA TYR A 265 -6.60 -34.94 -34.34
C TYR A 265 -7.54 -35.79 -35.19
N ASN A 266 -7.24 -37.04 -35.29
CA ASN A 266 -7.84 -37.97 -36.25
C ASN A 266 -8.88 -38.86 -35.56
N VAL A 267 -10.03 -39.01 -36.19
CA VAL A 267 -11.03 -40.03 -35.83
C VAL A 267 -10.76 -41.39 -36.47
N ASP A 268 -9.50 -41.62 -36.90
CA ASP A 268 -9.14 -42.88 -37.51
C ASP A 268 -9.35 -44.03 -36.55
N ARG A 269 -10.17 -45.03 -36.96
CA ARG A 269 -10.53 -46.19 -36.17
C ARG A 269 -11.18 -45.85 -34.84
N THR A 270 -12.02 -44.82 -34.82
CA THR A 270 -12.69 -44.33 -33.63
C THR A 270 -14.20 -44.50 -33.78
N SER A 271 -14.87 -44.91 -32.69
CA SER A 271 -16.33 -44.91 -32.64
C SER A 271 -16.85 -43.49 -32.54
N VAL A 272 -17.93 -43.19 -33.25
CA VAL A 272 -18.66 -41.92 -33.19
C VAL A 272 -19.98 -42.16 -32.47
N PHE A 273 -20.26 -41.32 -31.47
CA PHE A 273 -21.35 -41.51 -30.53
C PHE A 273 -22.44 -40.41 -30.76
N ASP A 274 -23.70 -40.81 -30.50
CA ASP A 274 -24.80 -39.84 -30.39
C ASP A 274 -24.86 -39.18 -28.98
N ALA A 275 -25.86 -38.33 -28.78
CA ALA A 275 -26.09 -37.63 -27.52
C ALA A 275 -26.41 -38.57 -26.33
N ASP A 276 -26.86 -39.79 -26.60
CA ASP A 276 -27.17 -40.82 -25.60
C ASP A 276 -26.05 -41.85 -25.43
N GLN A 277 -24.84 -41.55 -25.97
CA GLN A 277 -23.66 -42.38 -25.98
C GLN A 277 -23.82 -43.74 -26.69
N ASN A 278 -24.72 -43.82 -27.64
CA ASN A 278 -24.80 -44.98 -28.53
C ASN A 278 -23.79 -44.80 -29.66
N GLU A 279 -23.07 -45.84 -30.01
CA GLU A 279 -22.24 -45.87 -31.22
C GLU A 279 -23.13 -45.83 -32.46
N VAL A 280 -22.99 -44.76 -33.25
CA VAL A 280 -23.77 -44.54 -34.48
C VAL A 280 -22.96 -44.76 -35.75
N ALA A 281 -21.63 -44.70 -35.61
CA ALA A 281 -20.71 -45.01 -36.73
C ALA A 281 -19.34 -45.40 -36.18
N PHE A 282 -18.57 -46.11 -37.03
CA PHE A 282 -17.14 -46.32 -36.80
C PHE A 282 -16.39 -45.59 -37.93
N ALA A 283 -15.56 -44.61 -37.56
CA ALA A 283 -14.72 -43.87 -38.49
C ALA A 283 -13.51 -44.72 -38.89
N ARG A 284 -13.29 -44.92 -40.17
CA ARG A 284 -12.16 -45.65 -40.70
C ARG A 284 -10.93 -44.75 -40.89
N THR A 285 -11.14 -43.56 -41.46
CA THR A 285 -10.10 -42.59 -41.74
C THR A 285 -10.66 -41.20 -41.90
N ASN A 286 -9.89 -40.17 -41.53
CA ASN A 286 -10.22 -38.77 -41.73
C ASN A 286 -10.22 -38.38 -43.20
N ILE A 287 -11.04 -37.41 -43.54
CA ILE A 287 -11.08 -36.76 -44.86
C ILE A 287 -10.93 -35.23 -44.63
N GLY A 288 -9.89 -34.66 -45.24
CA GLY A 288 -9.70 -33.18 -45.21
C GLY A 288 -9.23 -32.62 -43.86
N GLU A 289 -9.23 -31.31 -43.76
CA GLU A 289 -8.75 -30.58 -42.63
C GLU A 289 -9.86 -30.29 -41.60
N PRO A 290 -9.52 -30.16 -40.28
CA PRO A 290 -10.47 -29.77 -39.23
C PRO A 290 -11.14 -28.43 -39.55
N ARG A 291 -12.43 -28.31 -39.26
CA ARG A 291 -13.21 -27.08 -39.39
C ARG A 291 -13.61 -26.61 -38.00
N TRP A 292 -12.98 -25.54 -37.51
CA TRP A 292 -13.27 -24.93 -36.19
C TRP A 292 -14.68 -24.33 -36.17
N LEU A 293 -15.42 -24.63 -35.13
CA LEU A 293 -16.73 -24.04 -34.88
C LEU A 293 -16.57 -22.66 -34.20
N ASN A 294 -17.54 -21.77 -34.46
CA ASN A 294 -17.55 -20.42 -33.85
C ASN A 294 -18.25 -20.42 -32.49
N THR A 295 -17.89 -21.39 -31.66
CA THR A 295 -18.38 -21.53 -30.29
C THR A 295 -17.27 -22.07 -29.41
N GLY A 296 -17.33 -21.74 -28.15
CA GLY A 296 -16.42 -22.27 -27.14
C GLY A 296 -17.14 -22.38 -25.79
N TYR A 297 -16.64 -23.19 -24.92
CA TYR A 297 -17.29 -23.48 -23.65
C TYR A 297 -16.25 -23.38 -22.52
N LEU A 298 -16.61 -22.62 -21.46
CA LEU A 298 -15.89 -22.67 -20.19
C LEU A 298 -16.40 -23.89 -19.43
N ILE A 299 -15.53 -24.85 -19.19
CA ILE A 299 -15.89 -26.12 -18.54
C ILE A 299 -15.69 -26.04 -17.04
N SER A 300 -14.60 -25.44 -16.60
CA SER A 300 -14.34 -25.25 -15.18
C SER A 300 -13.61 -23.96 -14.90
N TRP A 301 -13.87 -23.44 -13.75
CA TRP A 301 -13.13 -22.38 -13.11
C TRP A 301 -12.72 -22.84 -11.70
N LYS A 302 -11.46 -22.63 -11.32
CA LYS A 302 -10.94 -23.00 -10.00
C LYS A 302 -10.39 -21.75 -9.30
N ASP A 303 -10.86 -21.52 -8.09
CA ASP A 303 -10.40 -20.42 -7.27
C ASP A 303 -9.14 -20.76 -6.47
N GLY A 304 -8.39 -19.71 -6.05
CA GLY A 304 -7.04 -19.68 -5.49
C GLY A 304 -6.60 -20.81 -4.56
N GLU A 305 -7.11 -20.87 -3.32
CA GLU A 305 -6.58 -21.76 -2.28
C GLU A 305 -6.74 -23.27 -2.54
N GLU A 306 -7.70 -23.66 -3.35
CA GLU A 306 -7.93 -25.07 -3.72
C GLU A 306 -7.18 -25.49 -4.99
N ASN A 307 -6.47 -24.57 -5.64
CA ASN A 307 -5.84 -24.78 -6.93
C ASN A 307 -4.35 -25.09 -6.83
N PHE A 308 -4.01 -26.24 -6.27
CA PHE A 308 -2.61 -26.70 -6.16
C PHE A 308 -1.89 -26.86 -7.51
N SER A 309 -2.63 -27.06 -8.60
CA SER A 309 -2.07 -27.24 -9.95
C SER A 309 -1.86 -25.94 -10.70
N LYS A 310 -2.38 -24.81 -10.17
CA LYS A 310 -2.42 -23.51 -10.87
C LYS A 310 -3.12 -23.59 -12.24
N GLU A 311 -4.14 -24.42 -12.34
CA GLU A 311 -5.02 -24.55 -13.49
C GLU A 311 -6.32 -23.81 -13.18
N TYR A 312 -6.46 -22.57 -13.66
CA TYR A 312 -7.55 -21.67 -13.27
C TYR A 312 -8.80 -21.83 -14.12
N ASN A 313 -8.66 -22.00 -15.42
CA ASN A 313 -9.79 -22.26 -16.30
C ASN A 313 -9.49 -23.35 -17.31
N ASP A 314 -10.55 -24.02 -17.77
CA ASP A 314 -10.52 -25.02 -18.82
C ASP A 314 -11.57 -24.65 -19.87
N LEU A 315 -11.12 -24.38 -21.10
CA LEU A 315 -11.97 -24.03 -22.23
C LEU A 315 -11.95 -25.13 -23.27
N PHE A 316 -13.13 -25.50 -23.78
CA PHE A 316 -13.27 -26.31 -24.98
C PHE A 316 -13.59 -25.48 -26.20
N VAL A 317 -12.88 -25.74 -27.30
CA VAL A 317 -13.17 -25.21 -28.63
C VAL A 317 -13.48 -26.38 -29.55
N PRO A 318 -14.73 -26.60 -29.93
CA PRO A 318 -15.10 -27.72 -30.78
C PRO A 318 -14.71 -27.49 -32.25
N TYR A 319 -14.40 -28.59 -32.91
CA TYR A 319 -14.14 -28.64 -34.34
C TYR A 319 -14.77 -29.86 -35.01
N GLU A 320 -15.03 -29.80 -36.27
CA GLU A 320 -15.57 -30.86 -37.12
C GLU A 320 -14.47 -31.51 -37.96
N VAL A 321 -14.54 -32.81 -38.12
CA VAL A 321 -13.77 -33.57 -39.11
C VAL A 321 -14.70 -34.45 -39.93
N ASP A 322 -14.45 -34.55 -41.21
CA ASP A 322 -15.13 -35.53 -42.04
C ASP A 322 -14.36 -36.88 -42.04
N TYR A 323 -15.06 -37.97 -42.12
CA TYR A 323 -14.50 -39.32 -42.10
C TYR A 323 -15.21 -40.26 -43.05
N GLU A 324 -14.47 -41.34 -43.46
CA GLU A 324 -15.06 -42.50 -44.15
C GLU A 324 -15.58 -43.49 -43.11
N LYS A 325 -16.81 -43.97 -43.28
CA LYS A 325 -17.38 -45.03 -42.43
C LYS A 325 -16.76 -46.40 -42.74
N ASP A 326 -16.47 -47.18 -41.70
CA ASP A 326 -15.97 -48.50 -41.89
C ASP A 326 -17.03 -49.43 -42.54
N GLY A 327 -16.57 -50.20 -43.49
CA GLY A 327 -17.43 -51.17 -44.23
C GLY A 327 -18.36 -50.57 -45.26
N SER A 328 -18.27 -49.26 -45.59
CA SER A 328 -19.04 -48.60 -46.63
C SER A 328 -18.25 -47.49 -47.31
N ASP A 329 -18.75 -47.02 -48.47
CA ASP A 329 -18.23 -45.81 -49.18
C ASP A 329 -18.93 -44.52 -48.69
N GLU A 330 -19.66 -44.60 -47.58
CA GLU A 330 -20.34 -43.43 -46.99
C GLU A 330 -19.36 -42.61 -46.16
N THR A 331 -19.61 -41.29 -46.20
CA THR A 331 -18.89 -40.33 -45.32
C THR A 331 -19.76 -39.90 -44.18
N GLY A 332 -19.15 -39.43 -43.10
CA GLY A 332 -19.78 -38.81 -41.96
C GLY A 332 -18.99 -37.60 -41.50
N THR A 333 -19.57 -36.80 -40.64
CA THR A 333 -18.91 -35.70 -39.95
C THR A 333 -18.94 -35.99 -38.44
N ALA A 334 -17.85 -35.78 -37.76
CA ALA A 334 -17.75 -35.93 -36.31
C ALA A 334 -17.28 -34.62 -35.68
N VAL A 335 -17.74 -34.36 -34.46
CA VAL A 335 -17.33 -33.23 -33.59
C VAL A 335 -16.41 -33.77 -32.52
N LEU A 336 -15.28 -33.11 -32.35
CA LEU A 336 -14.32 -33.27 -31.28
C LEU A 336 -14.06 -31.93 -30.61
N GLY A 337 -13.37 -31.93 -29.49
CA GLY A 337 -12.99 -30.71 -28.77
C GLY A 337 -11.49 -30.57 -28.56
N PHE A 338 -11.03 -29.35 -28.72
CA PHE A 338 -9.70 -28.95 -28.28
C PHE A 338 -9.83 -28.27 -26.93
N TRP A 339 -9.12 -28.80 -25.95
CA TRP A 339 -9.14 -28.33 -24.57
C TRP A 339 -7.90 -27.52 -24.31
N ILE A 340 -8.08 -26.28 -23.85
CA ILE A 340 -7.00 -25.35 -23.50
C ILE A 340 -7.22 -24.79 -22.11
N LYS A 341 -6.13 -24.65 -21.35
CA LYS A 341 -6.15 -24.18 -19.97
C LYS A 341 -5.47 -22.82 -19.85
N ASN A 342 -5.79 -22.13 -18.76
CA ASN A 342 -5.15 -20.88 -18.37
C ASN A 342 -5.22 -19.80 -19.47
N VAL A 343 -6.40 -19.64 -20.06
CA VAL A 343 -6.66 -18.54 -21.00
C VAL A 343 -6.87 -17.27 -20.20
N ILE A 344 -6.09 -16.24 -20.51
CA ILE A 344 -6.09 -14.95 -19.81
C ILE A 344 -6.55 -13.83 -20.74
N ILE A 345 -7.08 -12.78 -20.13
CA ILE A 345 -7.26 -11.46 -20.74
C ILE A 345 -6.27 -10.54 -20.03
N ASP A 346 -5.35 -9.95 -20.79
CA ASP A 346 -4.32 -9.08 -20.23
C ASP A 346 -4.86 -7.68 -19.87
N GLU A 347 -3.99 -6.83 -19.36
CA GLU A 347 -4.31 -5.46 -18.95
C GLU A 347 -4.77 -4.56 -20.12
N ASN A 348 -4.50 -4.92 -21.36
CA ASN A 348 -4.94 -4.22 -22.57
C ASN A 348 -6.25 -4.80 -23.13
N GLY A 349 -6.76 -5.89 -22.54
CA GLY A 349 -7.91 -6.64 -23.03
C GLY A 349 -7.56 -7.62 -24.15
N GLU A 350 -6.26 -7.87 -24.37
CA GLU A 350 -5.79 -8.87 -25.33
C GLU A 350 -5.81 -10.26 -24.71
N VAL A 351 -6.07 -11.26 -25.54
CA VAL A 351 -6.16 -12.66 -25.10
C VAL A 351 -4.79 -13.32 -25.21
N ASP A 352 -4.38 -14.03 -24.16
CA ASP A 352 -3.18 -14.85 -24.14
C ASP A 352 -3.46 -16.19 -23.45
N VAL A 353 -2.52 -17.11 -23.51
CA VAL A 353 -2.62 -18.44 -22.94
C VAL A 353 -1.39 -18.73 -22.08
N ASP A 354 -1.58 -18.79 -20.78
CA ASP A 354 -0.51 -19.10 -19.83
C ASP A 354 -0.20 -20.60 -19.84
N GLY A 355 1.07 -20.93 -20.08
CA GLY A 355 1.64 -22.26 -19.84
C GLY A 355 1.32 -23.36 -20.83
N HIS A 356 0.56 -23.11 -21.89
CA HIS A 356 0.32 -24.05 -23.03
C HIS A 356 -0.21 -25.44 -22.65
N ALA A 357 -0.89 -25.59 -21.52
CA ALA A 357 -1.55 -26.84 -21.18
C ALA A 357 -2.75 -27.04 -22.12
N TYR A 358 -2.72 -28.11 -22.89
CA TYR A 358 -3.81 -28.47 -23.78
C TYR A 358 -4.02 -29.98 -23.81
N SER A 359 -5.22 -30.40 -24.18
CA SER A 359 -5.52 -31.78 -24.53
C SER A 359 -6.58 -31.82 -25.65
N ILE A 360 -6.75 -32.99 -26.24
CA ILE A 360 -7.75 -33.21 -27.29
C ILE A 360 -8.68 -34.27 -26.77
N THR A 361 -9.99 -34.08 -26.92
CA THR A 361 -10.94 -35.15 -26.59
C THR A 361 -10.77 -36.30 -27.58
N MET A 362 -10.66 -37.49 -27.06
CA MET A 362 -10.55 -38.72 -27.86
C MET A 362 -11.93 -39.25 -28.29
N THR A 363 -13.01 -38.73 -27.72
CA THR A 363 -14.37 -39.13 -28.02
C THR A 363 -14.91 -38.27 -29.17
N ALA A 364 -15.39 -38.92 -30.24
CA ALA A 364 -15.98 -38.25 -31.37
C ALA A 364 -17.52 -38.37 -31.30
N TYR A 365 -18.21 -37.27 -31.56
CA TYR A 365 -19.67 -37.19 -31.50
C TYR A 365 -20.25 -36.89 -32.90
N ASP A 366 -21.46 -37.34 -33.14
CA ASP A 366 -22.15 -37.14 -34.45
C ASP A 366 -22.67 -35.69 -34.64
N SER A 367 -22.67 -34.92 -33.60
CA SER A 367 -23.20 -33.54 -33.59
C SER A 367 -22.61 -32.68 -32.45
N LEU A 368 -22.69 -31.36 -32.64
CA LEU A 368 -22.34 -30.42 -31.58
C LEU A 368 -23.27 -30.55 -30.35
N GLU A 369 -24.51 -30.93 -30.52
CA GLU A 369 -25.45 -31.17 -29.42
C GLU A 369 -25.00 -32.37 -28.58
N ALA A 370 -24.62 -33.48 -29.25
CA ALA A 370 -24.07 -34.66 -28.60
C ALA A 370 -22.76 -34.36 -27.84
N PHE A 371 -21.86 -33.62 -28.50
CA PHE A 371 -20.64 -33.14 -27.87
C PHE A 371 -20.94 -32.32 -26.62
N LYS A 372 -21.80 -31.31 -26.74
CA LYS A 372 -22.14 -30.42 -25.64
C LYS A 372 -22.73 -31.16 -24.44
N LYS A 373 -23.68 -32.02 -24.66
CA LYS A 373 -24.34 -32.81 -23.63
C LYS A 373 -23.36 -33.69 -22.84
N ASN A 374 -22.32 -34.22 -23.48
CA ASN A 374 -21.43 -35.20 -22.86
C ASN A 374 -20.10 -34.61 -22.34
N GLU A 375 -19.64 -33.48 -22.89
CA GLU A 375 -18.35 -32.89 -22.55
C GLU A 375 -18.48 -31.57 -21.79
N VAL A 376 -19.63 -30.87 -21.88
CA VAL A 376 -19.84 -29.54 -21.33
C VAL A 376 -20.85 -29.52 -20.19
N ASP A 377 -22.03 -30.13 -20.41
CA ASP A 377 -23.17 -30.14 -19.45
C ASP A 377 -22.99 -31.23 -18.37
#